data_c36b756ce1c2c701f354dd28b59197b1
#
_entry.id   c36b756ce1c2c701f354dd28b59197b1
#
_cell.length_a   1.000
_cell.length_b   1.000
_cell.length_c   1.000
_cell.angle_alpha   90.00
_cell.angle_beta   90.00
_cell.angle_gamma   90.00
#
_symmetry.space_group_name_H-M   'P 1'
#
loop_
_entity.id
_entity.type
_entity.pdbx_description
1 polymer ?
#
loop_
_entity_poly.entity_id
_entity_poly.type
_entity_poly.pdbx_seq_one_letter_code
_entity_poly.pdbx_strand_id
1 'polypeptide(L)'
;WWSDACGLCVGTRVVPERTEEFRIRSLIHFVVGGPMTCGDKVARMAPQQFRYYTINMPVTGHAARPLDLFDRELPEVYHFPKERTGFGHDLLTLLNLTDEPRDYELRLSDLGIDGASLAFEFWTKDMATIEDGALKVALPPLTGRHYALHQDRGTPLVVGTDFHLSMGAVEISNTQWNPEARTLSGTISRPDKESGHIYLWIPEGFDPHLARATGARIRSSDSVLALEVEASSDPVPWQVDLLP
;
A
#
# COMPACT_ATOMS: atom_id res chain seq x y z
N TRP A 1 24.53 5.10 -4.97
CA TRP A 1 24.73 4.29 -3.77
C TRP A 1 23.70 3.14 -3.79
N TRP A 2 24.14 1.96 -3.47
CA TRP A 2 23.27 0.81 -3.25
C TRP A 2 23.05 0.73 -1.74
N SER A 3 21.82 0.92 -1.30
CA SER A 3 21.46 0.78 0.11
C SER A 3 21.18 -0.69 0.41
N ASP A 4 21.58 -1.13 1.59
CA ASP A 4 21.33 -2.48 2.11
C ASP A 4 20.78 -2.33 3.54
N ALA A 5 19.54 -2.75 3.74
CA ALA A 5 18.90 -2.72 5.05
C ALA A 5 19.31 -3.91 5.94
N CYS A 6 20.30 -4.70 5.53
CA CYS A 6 20.71 -5.93 6.20
C CYS A 6 19.58 -6.98 6.23
N GLY A 7 19.52 -7.84 7.24
CA GLY A 7 18.49 -8.88 7.35
C GLY A 7 17.20 -8.39 7.97
N LEU A 8 16.05 -8.61 7.29
CA LEU A 8 14.77 -8.46 7.93
C LEU A 8 14.61 -9.50 9.05
N CYS A 9 14.31 -9.05 10.25
CA CYS A 9 14.08 -9.87 11.43
C CYS A 9 12.75 -9.50 12.06
N VAL A 10 11.76 -10.39 11.98
CA VAL A 10 10.42 -10.21 12.56
C VAL A 10 10.07 -11.33 13.55
N GLY A 11 11.01 -12.21 13.82
CA GLY A 11 10.82 -13.36 14.69
C GLY A 11 9.99 -14.48 14.05
N THR A 12 9.89 -15.60 14.76
CA THR A 12 9.18 -16.79 14.25
C THR A 12 7.77 -16.95 14.82
N ARG A 13 7.43 -16.19 15.88
CA ARG A 13 6.15 -16.24 16.59
C ARG A 13 5.44 -14.90 16.53
N VAL A 14 4.12 -14.94 16.53
CA VAL A 14 3.30 -13.72 16.66
C VAL A 14 3.49 -13.15 18.06
N VAL A 15 3.84 -11.87 18.12
CA VAL A 15 4.01 -11.09 19.35
C VAL A 15 3.22 -9.80 19.16
N PRO A 16 1.95 -9.75 19.59
CA PRO A 16 1.03 -8.65 19.28
C PRO A 16 1.55 -7.28 19.69
N GLU A 17 2.22 -7.18 20.83
CA GLU A 17 2.83 -5.96 21.36
C GLU A 17 4.01 -5.42 20.53
N ARG A 18 4.56 -6.24 19.61
CA ARG A 18 5.63 -5.88 18.69
C ARG A 18 5.17 -5.68 17.25
N THR A 19 3.87 -5.67 17.02
CA THR A 19 3.30 -5.57 15.66
C THR A 19 3.80 -4.31 14.93
N GLU A 20 3.79 -3.15 15.58
CA GLU A 20 4.26 -1.90 14.97
C GLU A 20 5.77 -1.94 14.68
N GLU A 21 6.57 -2.53 15.56
CA GLU A 21 8.00 -2.73 15.31
C GLU A 21 8.24 -3.57 14.04
N PHE A 22 7.48 -4.64 13.85
CA PHE A 22 7.60 -5.50 12.65
C PHE A 22 7.14 -4.78 11.38
N ARG A 23 6.10 -3.94 11.48
CA ARG A 23 5.66 -3.05 10.39
C ARG A 23 6.76 -2.07 9.99
N ILE A 24 7.36 -1.38 10.95
CA ILE A 24 8.48 -0.45 10.72
C ILE A 24 9.65 -1.16 10.04
N ARG A 25 10.06 -2.32 10.55
CA ARG A 25 11.16 -3.11 9.95
C ARG A 25 10.86 -3.49 8.50
N SER A 26 9.63 -3.94 8.23
CA SER A 26 9.18 -4.25 6.88
C SER A 26 9.20 -3.02 5.96
N LEU A 27 8.71 -1.86 6.45
CA LEU A 27 8.72 -0.60 5.71
C LEU A 27 10.15 -0.10 5.44
N ILE A 28 11.08 -0.23 6.38
CA ILE A 28 12.49 0.15 6.17
C ILE A 28 13.09 -0.67 5.03
N HIS A 29 12.83 -1.97 4.97
CA HIS A 29 13.27 -2.80 3.84
C HIS A 29 12.67 -2.36 2.52
N PHE A 30 11.37 -2.04 2.52
CA PHE A 30 10.69 -1.55 1.32
C PHE A 30 11.25 -0.21 0.83
N VAL A 31 11.43 0.77 1.72
CA VAL A 31 11.94 2.11 1.31
C VAL A 31 13.39 2.10 0.86
N VAL A 32 14.19 1.14 1.32
CA VAL A 32 15.56 0.94 0.85
C VAL A 32 15.56 0.33 -0.56
N GLY A 33 14.60 -0.54 -0.89
CA GLY A 33 14.41 -1.12 -2.22
C GLY A 33 15.53 -2.03 -2.73
N GLY A 34 16.50 -2.32 -1.88
CA GLY A 34 17.65 -3.18 -2.17
C GLY A 34 17.34 -4.67 -1.94
N PRO A 35 18.36 -5.52 -1.99
CA PRO A 35 18.21 -6.94 -1.70
C PRO A 35 17.71 -7.14 -0.27
N MET A 36 16.78 -8.09 -0.11
CA MET A 36 16.24 -8.45 1.20
C MET A 36 16.78 -9.82 1.61
N THR A 37 17.44 -9.87 2.76
CA THR A 37 17.87 -11.12 3.38
C THR A 37 16.99 -11.45 4.58
N CYS A 38 16.79 -12.72 4.87
CA CYS A 38 16.03 -13.18 6.01
C CYS A 38 16.96 -13.49 7.19
N GLY A 39 16.76 -12.82 8.32
CA GLY A 39 17.51 -13.08 9.56
C GLY A 39 16.86 -14.14 10.47
N ASP A 40 15.65 -14.62 10.13
CA ASP A 40 14.89 -15.54 10.94
C ASP A 40 14.91 -17.00 10.41
N LYS A 41 14.51 -17.95 11.26
CA LYS A 41 14.35 -19.36 10.87
C LYS A 41 13.04 -19.56 10.12
N VAL A 42 13.01 -19.33 8.80
CA VAL A 42 11.81 -19.37 7.94
C VAL A 42 10.97 -20.63 8.17
N ALA A 43 11.60 -21.81 8.26
CA ALA A 43 10.89 -23.08 8.47
C ALA A 43 10.12 -23.18 9.82
N ARG A 44 10.30 -22.23 10.73
CA ARG A 44 9.61 -22.16 12.02
C ARG A 44 8.70 -20.96 12.16
N MET A 45 8.57 -20.17 11.10
CA MET A 45 7.86 -18.91 11.12
C MET A 45 6.35 -19.14 11.06
N ALA A 46 5.61 -18.43 11.92
CA ALA A 46 4.16 -18.38 11.81
C ALA A 46 3.76 -17.66 10.50
N PRO A 47 2.64 -18.04 9.83
CA PRO A 47 2.21 -17.41 8.59
C PRO A 47 2.11 -15.87 8.68
N GLN A 48 1.62 -15.36 9.81
CA GLN A 48 1.51 -13.91 10.07
C GLN A 48 2.87 -13.21 10.10
N GLN A 49 3.91 -13.88 10.62
CA GLN A 49 5.28 -13.34 10.60
C GLN A 49 5.90 -13.44 9.21
N PHE A 50 5.64 -14.52 8.49
CA PHE A 50 6.11 -14.70 7.11
C PHE A 50 5.51 -13.64 6.18
N ARG A 51 4.32 -13.14 6.49
CA ARG A 51 3.66 -12.06 5.75
C ARG A 51 4.53 -10.80 5.63
N TYR A 52 5.29 -10.42 6.67
CA TYR A 52 6.19 -9.26 6.61
C TYR A 52 7.30 -9.39 5.57
N TYR A 53 7.63 -10.62 5.16
CA TYR A 53 8.54 -10.89 4.04
C TYR A 53 7.80 -10.84 2.70
N THR A 54 6.68 -11.54 2.60
CA THR A 54 5.98 -11.70 1.30
C THR A 54 5.44 -10.39 0.76
N ILE A 55 5.00 -9.45 1.61
CA ILE A 55 4.56 -8.11 1.17
C ILE A 55 5.68 -7.23 0.61
N ASN A 56 6.95 -7.61 0.79
CA ASN A 56 8.11 -6.97 0.19
C ASN A 56 8.58 -7.69 -1.08
N MET A 57 7.98 -8.82 -1.44
CA MET A 57 8.42 -9.64 -2.59
C MET A 57 7.40 -9.59 -3.74
N PRO A 58 7.91 -9.38 -4.98
CA PRO A 58 9.30 -9.19 -5.36
C PRO A 58 9.84 -7.84 -4.88
N VAL A 59 11.13 -7.75 -4.58
CA VAL A 59 11.76 -6.44 -4.33
C VAL A 59 11.68 -5.58 -5.58
N THR A 60 11.32 -4.33 -5.42
CA THR A 60 11.04 -3.43 -6.56
C THR A 60 12.29 -2.93 -7.26
N GLY A 61 13.45 -2.99 -6.60
CA GLY A 61 14.71 -2.41 -7.11
C GLY A 61 14.72 -0.87 -7.08
N HIS A 62 13.72 -0.22 -6.50
CA HIS A 62 13.61 1.22 -6.38
C HIS A 62 13.73 1.65 -4.92
N ALA A 63 14.69 2.53 -4.63
CA ALA A 63 14.78 3.18 -3.33
C ALA A 63 13.87 4.43 -3.27
N ALA A 64 13.20 4.62 -2.15
CA ALA A 64 12.45 5.84 -1.88
C ALA A 64 13.39 7.06 -1.74
N ARG A 65 12.86 8.25 -1.97
CA ARG A 65 13.54 9.50 -1.65
C ARG A 65 13.27 9.84 -0.18
N PRO A 66 14.29 9.92 0.67
CA PRO A 66 14.12 10.49 2.02
C PRO A 66 13.96 12.01 1.87
N LEU A 67 12.82 12.55 2.28
CA LEU A 67 12.48 13.97 2.05
C LEU A 67 13.06 14.89 3.12
N ASP A 68 13.28 14.35 4.32
CA ASP A 68 13.82 15.03 5.50
C ASP A 68 15.24 14.57 5.87
N LEU A 69 16.02 14.11 4.87
CA LEU A 69 17.36 13.54 5.07
C LEU A 69 18.35 14.47 5.80
N PHE A 70 18.24 15.78 5.60
CA PHE A 70 19.14 16.76 6.22
C PHE A 70 18.52 17.47 7.42
N ASP A 71 17.25 17.16 7.74
CA ASP A 71 16.52 17.80 8.83
C ASP A 71 16.57 16.96 10.12
N ARG A 72 16.95 15.68 9.99
CA ARG A 72 16.91 14.69 11.07
C ARG A 72 18.10 13.74 11.02
N GLU A 73 18.42 13.14 12.15
CA GLU A 73 19.44 12.09 12.24
C GLU A 73 19.03 10.84 11.44
N LEU A 74 17.77 10.43 11.56
CA LEU A 74 17.14 9.38 10.75
C LEU A 74 15.95 9.97 10.01
N PRO A 75 15.90 9.84 8.69
CA PRO A 75 14.73 10.27 7.91
C PRO A 75 13.47 9.53 8.34
N GLU A 76 12.37 10.24 8.36
CA GLU A 76 11.05 9.72 8.75
C GLU A 76 10.02 9.81 7.61
N VAL A 77 10.31 10.60 6.56
CA VAL A 77 9.41 10.81 5.43
C VAL A 77 10.08 10.31 4.15
N TYR A 78 9.47 9.29 3.54
CA TYR A 78 9.99 8.66 2.33
C TYR A 78 8.96 8.68 1.21
N HIS A 79 9.37 9.09 0.02
CA HIS A 79 8.53 9.19 -1.17
C HIS A 79 9.05 8.33 -2.31
N PHE A 80 8.16 7.54 -2.91
CA PHE A 80 8.38 6.86 -4.19
C PHE A 80 7.63 7.60 -5.29
N PRO A 81 8.30 8.43 -6.08
CA PRO A 81 7.66 9.13 -7.21
C PRO A 81 7.22 8.14 -8.28
N LYS A 82 5.97 8.22 -8.70
CA LYS A 82 5.40 7.36 -9.77
C LYS A 82 6.17 7.46 -11.09
N GLU A 83 6.73 8.63 -11.41
CA GLU A 83 7.51 8.86 -12.63
C GLU A 83 8.82 8.07 -12.65
N ARG A 84 9.40 7.80 -11.46
CA ARG A 84 10.66 7.03 -11.32
C ARG A 84 10.43 5.54 -11.18
N THR A 85 9.34 5.16 -10.54
CA THR A 85 9.05 3.77 -10.22
C THR A 85 8.21 3.08 -11.29
N GLY A 86 7.42 3.84 -12.05
CA GLY A 86 6.43 3.30 -12.98
C GLY A 86 5.21 2.66 -12.29
N PHE A 87 5.00 2.93 -10.98
CA PHE A 87 3.92 2.32 -10.20
C PHE A 87 2.52 2.85 -10.53
N GLY A 88 2.42 3.90 -11.32
CA GLY A 88 1.13 4.52 -11.68
C GLY A 88 0.55 5.44 -10.60
N HIS A 89 1.06 5.38 -9.38
CA HIS A 89 0.72 6.22 -8.24
C HIS A 89 1.96 6.51 -7.39
N ASP A 90 1.90 7.57 -6.61
CA ASP A 90 2.94 7.91 -5.65
C ASP A 90 2.74 7.09 -4.36
N LEU A 91 3.86 6.69 -3.72
CA LEU A 91 3.82 6.07 -2.39
C LEU A 91 4.52 6.97 -1.39
N LEU A 92 3.94 7.10 -0.21
CA LEU A 92 4.48 7.90 0.89
C LEU A 92 4.58 7.03 2.15
N THR A 93 5.77 6.94 2.73
CA THR A 93 6.00 6.23 3.99
C THR A 93 6.35 7.24 5.07
N LEU A 94 5.65 7.17 6.19
CA LEU A 94 5.90 7.97 7.39
C LEU A 94 6.33 7.03 8.52
N LEU A 95 7.45 7.36 9.18
CA LEU A 95 7.98 6.60 10.31
C LEU A 95 8.13 7.52 11.51
N ASN A 96 7.44 7.25 12.59
CA ASN A 96 7.77 7.84 13.88
C ASN A 96 8.70 6.89 14.63
N LEU A 97 9.99 7.19 14.63
CA LEU A 97 11.03 6.37 15.28
C LEU A 97 11.35 6.83 16.71
N THR A 98 10.51 7.69 17.28
CA THR A 98 10.70 8.27 18.62
C THR A 98 9.72 7.69 19.64
N ASP A 99 9.98 7.93 20.92
CA ASP A 99 9.12 7.52 22.04
C ASP A 99 7.96 8.50 22.29
N GLU A 100 7.85 9.57 21.48
CA GLU A 100 6.80 10.59 21.61
C GLU A 100 5.87 10.60 20.39
N PRO A 101 4.58 10.92 20.55
CA PRO A 101 3.67 11.09 19.41
C PRO A 101 4.15 12.21 18.48
N ARG A 102 3.88 12.09 17.19
CA ARG A 102 4.21 13.09 16.19
C ARG A 102 3.05 13.38 15.28
N ASP A 103 2.84 14.66 15.01
CA ASP A 103 1.91 15.15 14.01
C ASP A 103 2.68 15.55 12.76
N TYR A 104 2.24 15.00 11.63
CA TYR A 104 2.75 15.33 10.31
C TYR A 104 1.70 16.14 9.56
N GLU A 105 2.08 17.31 9.05
CA GLU A 105 1.31 18.08 8.10
C GLU A 105 2.16 18.26 6.84
N LEU A 106 1.87 17.45 5.83
CA LEU A 106 2.67 17.35 4.61
C LEU A 106 1.92 18.01 3.46
N ARG A 107 2.37 19.20 3.05
CA ARG A 107 1.89 19.84 1.84
C ARG A 107 2.47 19.12 0.63
N LEU A 108 1.61 18.43 -0.10
CA LEU A 108 2.06 17.48 -1.14
C LEU A 108 2.79 18.19 -2.29
N SER A 109 2.41 19.42 -2.65
CA SER A 109 3.12 20.22 -3.65
C SER A 109 4.59 20.48 -3.30
N ASP A 110 4.90 20.68 -2.00
CA ASP A 110 6.27 20.91 -1.53
C ASP A 110 7.13 19.64 -1.66
N LEU A 111 6.48 18.48 -1.72
CA LEU A 111 7.10 17.18 -1.92
C LEU A 111 7.22 16.80 -3.41
N GLY A 112 6.69 17.65 -4.31
CA GLY A 112 6.60 17.38 -5.74
C GLY A 112 5.53 16.34 -6.08
N ILE A 113 4.47 16.27 -5.28
CA ILE A 113 3.33 15.37 -5.47
C ILE A 113 2.12 16.25 -5.82
N ASP A 114 1.78 16.30 -7.12
CA ASP A 114 0.72 17.15 -7.60
C ASP A 114 -0.57 16.37 -7.88
N GLY A 115 -1.71 17.00 -7.55
CA GLY A 115 -3.04 16.51 -7.89
C GLY A 115 -3.53 15.31 -7.09
N ALA A 116 -2.80 14.82 -6.09
CA ALA A 116 -3.30 13.81 -5.18
C ALA A 116 -4.39 14.37 -4.27
N SER A 117 -5.51 13.67 -4.16
CA SER A 117 -6.65 14.02 -3.31
C SER A 117 -7.12 12.84 -2.44
N LEU A 118 -6.61 11.64 -2.72
CA LEU A 118 -6.90 10.41 -2.00
C LEU A 118 -5.62 9.79 -1.47
N ALA A 119 -5.62 9.33 -0.23
CA ALA A 119 -4.52 8.60 0.37
C ALA A 119 -5.06 7.31 1.03
N PHE A 120 -4.66 6.16 0.51
CA PHE A 120 -5.04 4.86 1.05
C PHE A 120 -3.92 4.30 1.93
N GLU A 121 -4.21 3.93 3.18
CA GLU A 121 -3.23 3.42 4.14
C GLU A 121 -3.13 1.89 4.12
N PHE A 122 -1.91 1.37 3.96
CA PHE A 122 -1.66 -0.06 3.76
C PHE A 122 -2.05 -0.95 4.96
N TRP A 123 -1.78 -0.53 6.21
CA TRP A 123 -2.00 -1.40 7.37
C TRP A 123 -3.44 -1.36 7.89
N THR A 124 -4.03 -0.17 7.97
CA THR A 124 -5.38 0.03 8.49
C THR A 124 -6.46 -0.16 7.44
N LYS A 125 -6.09 -0.04 6.14
CA LYS A 125 -7.00 -0.08 4.98
C LYS A 125 -7.97 1.11 4.93
N ASP A 126 -7.63 2.17 5.64
CA ASP A 126 -8.43 3.39 5.69
C ASP A 126 -8.02 4.39 4.60
N MET A 127 -8.95 5.26 4.25
CA MET A 127 -8.66 6.45 3.47
C MET A 127 -8.30 7.59 4.43
N ALA A 128 -7.15 8.23 4.20
CA ALA A 128 -6.80 9.48 4.84
C ALA A 128 -7.24 10.66 3.96
N THR A 129 -7.73 11.71 4.60
CA THR A 129 -8.18 12.92 3.90
C THR A 129 -6.99 13.80 3.54
N ILE A 130 -6.96 14.25 2.28
CA ILE A 130 -6.07 15.32 1.83
C ILE A 130 -6.89 16.60 1.74
N GLU A 131 -6.66 17.53 2.66
CA GLU A 131 -7.36 18.80 2.74
C GLU A 131 -6.42 19.94 2.32
N ASP A 132 -6.88 20.81 1.44
CA ASP A 132 -6.10 21.95 0.92
C ASP A 132 -4.70 21.57 0.40
N GLY A 133 -4.61 20.36 -0.18
CA GLY A 133 -3.35 19.81 -0.70
C GLY A 133 -2.37 19.32 0.37
N ALA A 134 -2.81 19.19 1.62
CA ALA A 134 -2.01 18.68 2.73
C ALA A 134 -2.55 17.35 3.28
N LEU A 135 -1.66 16.40 3.48
CA LEU A 135 -1.93 15.17 4.23
C LEU A 135 -1.56 15.40 5.70
N LYS A 136 -2.56 15.23 6.58
CA LYS A 136 -2.38 15.37 8.04
C LYS A 136 -2.47 14.01 8.70
N VAL A 137 -1.43 13.62 9.41
CA VAL A 137 -1.32 12.31 10.07
C VAL A 137 -0.73 12.45 11.46
N ALA A 138 -1.44 11.96 12.47
CA ALA A 138 -0.91 11.79 13.81
C ALA A 138 -0.38 10.36 13.98
N LEU A 139 0.91 10.21 14.26
CA LEU A 139 1.53 8.91 14.51
C LEU A 139 1.86 8.73 15.99
N PRO A 140 1.36 7.66 16.63
CA PRO A 140 1.85 7.24 17.94
C PRO A 140 3.36 6.99 17.94
N PRO A 141 3.99 6.90 19.12
CA PRO A 141 5.38 6.48 19.25
C PRO A 141 5.65 5.16 18.53
N LEU A 142 6.83 5.02 17.94
CA LEU A 142 7.33 3.79 17.31
C LEU A 142 6.31 3.18 16.31
N THR A 143 5.73 4.03 15.46
CA THR A 143 4.69 3.63 14.50
C THR A 143 5.08 4.02 13.09
N GLY A 144 4.76 3.15 12.12
CA GLY A 144 4.93 3.40 10.68
C GLY A 144 3.60 3.36 9.93
N ARG A 145 3.43 4.25 8.95
CA ARG A 145 2.29 4.26 8.00
C ARG A 145 2.79 4.36 6.57
N HIS A 146 2.02 3.76 5.68
CA HIS A 146 2.39 3.66 4.27
C HIS A 146 1.18 3.90 3.38
N TYR A 147 1.25 4.96 2.59
CA TYR A 147 0.13 5.46 1.79
C TYR A 147 0.37 5.31 0.30
N ALA A 148 -0.66 4.89 -0.44
CA ALA A 148 -0.77 5.12 -1.88
C ALA A 148 -1.56 6.40 -2.11
N LEU A 149 -1.01 7.29 -2.93
CA LEU A 149 -1.60 8.60 -3.23
C LEU A 149 -2.18 8.61 -4.64
N HIS A 150 -3.45 8.97 -4.75
CA HIS A 150 -4.18 8.98 -6.01
C HIS A 150 -4.88 10.30 -6.25
N GLN A 151 -5.15 10.59 -7.51
CA GLN A 151 -6.04 11.66 -7.90
C GLN A 151 -7.46 11.13 -8.02
N ASP A 152 -8.40 11.73 -7.31
CA ASP A 152 -9.82 11.49 -7.56
C ASP A 152 -10.23 12.15 -8.88
N ARG A 153 -10.73 11.35 -9.79
CA ARG A 153 -11.22 11.77 -11.11
C ARG A 153 -12.74 11.62 -11.24
N GLY A 154 -13.43 11.39 -10.12
CA GLY A 154 -14.84 11.11 -10.11
C GLY A 154 -15.22 9.76 -10.76
N THR A 155 -14.25 8.86 -10.91
CA THR A 155 -14.47 7.51 -11.44
C THR A 155 -13.91 6.47 -10.47
N PRO A 156 -14.50 5.28 -10.40
CA PRO A 156 -13.98 4.20 -9.59
C PRO A 156 -12.54 3.84 -9.97
N LEU A 157 -11.68 3.59 -8.98
CA LEU A 157 -10.29 3.22 -9.22
C LEU A 157 -9.75 2.25 -8.16
N VAL A 158 -8.72 1.49 -8.51
CA VAL A 158 -7.96 0.71 -7.55
C VAL A 158 -7.09 1.67 -6.74
N VAL A 159 -7.28 1.71 -5.41
CA VAL A 159 -6.49 2.54 -4.50
C VAL A 159 -5.37 1.76 -3.81
N GLY A 160 -5.44 0.44 -3.82
CA GLY A 160 -4.39 -0.39 -3.27
C GLY A 160 -4.74 -1.87 -3.24
N THR A 161 -3.80 -2.65 -2.73
CA THR A 161 -3.96 -4.07 -2.41
C THR A 161 -3.29 -4.34 -1.07
N ASP A 162 -3.51 -5.51 -0.50
CA ASP A 162 -2.76 -5.97 0.66
C ASP A 162 -1.73 -7.05 0.32
N PHE A 163 -1.52 -7.37 -0.95
CA PHE A 163 -0.55 -8.37 -1.39
C PHE A 163 0.89 -7.89 -1.29
N HIS A 164 1.16 -6.64 -1.66
CA HIS A 164 2.50 -6.08 -1.72
C HIS A 164 2.50 -4.61 -1.31
N LEU A 165 3.61 -4.14 -0.71
CA LEU A 165 3.74 -2.73 -0.27
C LEU A 165 3.71 -1.71 -1.42
N SER A 166 3.88 -2.13 -2.66
CA SER A 166 3.64 -1.27 -3.82
C SER A 166 2.15 -0.99 -4.11
N MET A 167 1.25 -1.62 -3.34
CA MET A 167 -0.20 -1.42 -3.39
C MET A 167 -0.81 -1.52 -4.79
N GLY A 168 -0.47 -2.61 -5.49
CA GLY A 168 -1.01 -2.94 -6.81
C GLY A 168 -0.01 -2.81 -7.96
N ALA A 169 1.11 -2.11 -7.78
CA ALA A 169 2.03 -1.83 -8.88
C ALA A 169 2.74 -3.06 -9.45
N VAL A 170 2.92 -4.12 -8.66
CA VAL A 170 3.59 -5.36 -9.12
C VAL A 170 2.62 -6.49 -9.40
N GLU A 171 1.41 -6.45 -8.84
CA GLU A 171 0.44 -7.55 -8.95
C GLU A 171 -0.78 -7.24 -9.81
N ILE A 172 -1.16 -5.96 -9.97
CA ILE A 172 -2.34 -5.55 -10.76
C ILE A 172 -1.90 -5.10 -12.15
N SER A 173 -2.65 -5.53 -13.17
CA SER A 173 -2.45 -5.09 -14.54
C SER A 173 -3.77 -4.98 -15.29
N ASN A 174 -3.74 -4.34 -16.47
CA ASN A 174 -4.90 -4.17 -17.35
C ASN A 174 -6.12 -3.53 -16.68
N THR A 175 -5.91 -2.65 -15.69
CA THR A 175 -7.01 -1.95 -15.03
C THR A 175 -7.70 -1.01 -15.99
N GLN A 176 -9.03 -1.14 -16.13
CA GLN A 176 -9.82 -0.34 -17.05
C GLN A 176 -11.20 -0.03 -16.45
N TRP A 177 -11.59 1.25 -16.50
CA TRP A 177 -12.95 1.70 -16.24
C TRP A 177 -13.71 1.84 -17.56
N ASN A 178 -14.85 1.19 -17.65
CA ASN A 178 -15.80 1.35 -18.75
C ASN A 178 -17.03 2.15 -18.27
N PRO A 179 -17.17 3.44 -18.66
CA PRO A 179 -18.25 4.30 -18.18
C PRO A 179 -19.62 3.90 -18.71
N GLU A 180 -19.71 3.30 -19.91
CA GLU A 180 -20.98 2.86 -20.50
C GLU A 180 -21.53 1.63 -19.79
N ALA A 181 -20.67 0.63 -19.54
CA ALA A 181 -21.02 -0.56 -18.80
C ALA A 181 -21.00 -0.35 -17.28
N ARG A 182 -20.41 0.75 -16.78
CA ARG A 182 -20.16 1.03 -15.36
C ARG A 182 -19.39 -0.09 -14.68
N THR A 183 -18.33 -0.52 -15.33
CA THR A 183 -17.54 -1.68 -14.92
C THR A 183 -16.10 -1.30 -14.74
N LEU A 184 -15.54 -1.61 -13.58
CA LEU A 184 -14.09 -1.59 -13.33
C LEU A 184 -13.57 -3.03 -13.40
N SER A 185 -12.53 -3.25 -14.19
CA SER A 185 -11.96 -4.57 -14.38
C SER A 185 -10.44 -4.53 -14.41
N GLY A 186 -9.81 -5.68 -14.25
CA GLY A 186 -8.35 -5.84 -14.33
C GLY A 186 -7.94 -7.30 -14.19
N THR A 187 -6.65 -7.50 -14.06
CA THR A 187 -6.07 -8.82 -13.78
C THR A 187 -5.13 -8.73 -12.58
N ILE A 188 -5.03 -9.81 -11.81
CA ILE A 188 -4.08 -9.96 -10.72
C ILE A 188 -3.20 -11.18 -10.95
N SER A 189 -1.89 -11.06 -10.65
CA SER A 189 -0.93 -12.16 -10.72
C SER A 189 -0.03 -12.15 -9.48
N ARG A 190 0.00 -13.30 -8.78
CA ARG A 190 0.83 -13.56 -7.59
C ARG A 190 1.12 -15.05 -7.55
N PRO A 191 2.00 -15.53 -6.66
CA PRO A 191 2.16 -16.97 -6.44
C PRO A 191 0.82 -17.69 -6.24
N ASP A 192 0.72 -18.92 -6.73
CA ASP A 192 -0.51 -19.70 -6.68
C ASP A 192 -1.11 -19.80 -5.28
N LYS A 193 -2.43 -19.57 -5.20
CA LYS A 193 -3.23 -19.61 -3.96
C LYS A 193 -2.87 -18.55 -2.94
N GLU A 194 -2.16 -17.50 -3.32
CA GLU A 194 -2.05 -16.32 -2.45
C GLU A 194 -3.39 -15.60 -2.42
N SER A 195 -4.00 -15.52 -1.24
CA SER A 195 -5.28 -14.83 -1.04
C SER A 195 -5.04 -13.47 -0.40
N GLY A 196 -5.82 -12.48 -0.83
CA GLY A 196 -5.76 -11.12 -0.32
C GLY A 196 -6.86 -10.26 -0.91
N HIS A 197 -6.68 -8.94 -0.84
CA HIS A 197 -7.72 -7.99 -1.23
C HIS A 197 -7.21 -6.96 -2.23
N ILE A 198 -8.10 -6.60 -3.15
CA ILE A 198 -8.01 -5.39 -3.99
C ILE A 198 -8.96 -4.36 -3.38
N TYR A 199 -8.47 -3.14 -3.15
CA TYR A 199 -9.25 -2.04 -2.58
C TYR A 199 -9.59 -1.03 -3.66
N LEU A 200 -10.88 -0.70 -3.77
CA LEU A 200 -11.41 0.20 -4.78
C LEU A 200 -12.00 1.44 -4.10
N TRP A 201 -11.63 2.61 -4.58
CA TRP A 201 -12.34 3.85 -4.28
C TRP A 201 -13.61 3.93 -5.11
N ILE A 202 -14.73 4.19 -4.44
CA ILE A 202 -16.04 4.37 -5.07
C ILE A 202 -16.46 5.82 -4.86
N PRO A 203 -16.41 6.67 -5.90
CA PRO A 203 -16.78 8.08 -5.79
C PRO A 203 -18.30 8.26 -5.63
N GLU A 204 -18.71 9.47 -5.28
CA GLU A 204 -20.11 9.85 -5.25
C GLU A 204 -20.82 9.56 -6.59
N GLY A 205 -22.07 9.12 -6.52
CA GLY A 205 -22.87 8.75 -7.69
C GLY A 205 -22.89 7.25 -8.00
N PHE A 206 -22.19 6.43 -7.21
CA PHE A 206 -22.27 4.97 -7.25
C PHE A 206 -22.62 4.43 -5.86
N ASP A 207 -23.47 3.40 -5.81
CA ASP A 207 -23.80 2.73 -4.55
C ASP A 207 -22.91 1.47 -4.37
N PRO A 208 -21.96 1.48 -3.42
CA PRO A 208 -21.11 0.31 -3.16
C PRO A 208 -21.90 -0.91 -2.68
N HIS A 209 -23.10 -0.73 -2.09
CA HIS A 209 -23.96 -1.84 -1.64
C HIS A 209 -24.61 -2.59 -2.81
N LEU A 210 -24.73 -1.95 -3.97
CA LEU A 210 -25.27 -2.55 -5.18
C LEU A 210 -24.19 -3.16 -6.09
N ALA A 211 -22.91 -3.05 -5.68
CA ALA A 211 -21.80 -3.60 -6.44
C ALA A 211 -21.89 -5.13 -6.60
N ARG A 212 -21.48 -5.62 -7.76
CA ARG A 212 -21.38 -7.06 -8.06
C ARG A 212 -20.01 -7.38 -8.58
N ALA A 213 -19.38 -8.43 -8.07
CA ALA A 213 -18.07 -8.85 -8.49
C ALA A 213 -18.08 -10.19 -9.24
N THR A 214 -17.20 -10.31 -10.23
CA THR A 214 -16.91 -11.55 -10.95
C THR A 214 -15.42 -11.84 -10.81
N GLY A 215 -15.05 -13.07 -10.48
CA GLY A 215 -13.66 -13.45 -10.18
C GLY A 215 -13.17 -13.00 -8.80
N ALA A 216 -14.03 -12.39 -7.98
CA ALA A 216 -13.75 -11.90 -6.64
C ALA A 216 -14.98 -11.96 -5.74
N ARG A 217 -14.80 -11.73 -4.43
CA ARG A 217 -15.90 -11.60 -3.45
C ARG A 217 -15.85 -10.24 -2.77
N ILE A 218 -16.96 -9.54 -2.70
CA ILE A 218 -17.06 -8.27 -1.98
C ILE A 218 -17.09 -8.54 -0.47
N ARG A 219 -16.24 -7.81 0.28
CA ARG A 219 -16.09 -7.94 1.75
C ARG A 219 -16.44 -6.68 2.53
N SER A 220 -16.36 -5.53 1.92
CA SER A 220 -16.68 -4.24 2.53
C SER A 220 -17.39 -3.36 1.51
N SER A 221 -18.23 -2.48 1.98
CA SER A 221 -19.12 -1.64 1.15
C SER A 221 -19.18 -0.18 1.64
N ASP A 222 -18.16 0.26 2.36
CA ASP A 222 -18.00 1.70 2.68
C ASP A 222 -17.39 2.44 1.49
N SER A 223 -16.85 3.62 1.71
CA SER A 223 -16.15 4.41 0.67
C SER A 223 -15.00 3.65 -0.01
N VAL A 224 -14.49 2.59 0.63
CA VAL A 224 -13.52 1.65 0.07
C VAL A 224 -14.15 0.27 -0.03
N LEU A 225 -14.36 -0.19 -1.26
CA LEU A 225 -14.83 -1.54 -1.52
C LEU A 225 -13.66 -2.53 -1.49
N ALA A 226 -13.71 -3.54 -0.63
CA ALA A 226 -12.70 -4.59 -0.56
C ALA A 226 -13.14 -5.83 -1.35
N LEU A 227 -12.34 -6.23 -2.33
CA LEU A 227 -12.52 -7.44 -3.13
C LEU A 227 -11.56 -8.51 -2.66
N GLU A 228 -12.06 -9.57 -2.05
CA GLU A 228 -11.27 -10.77 -1.76
C GLU A 228 -11.03 -11.55 -3.05
N VAL A 229 -9.78 -11.84 -3.36
CA VAL A 229 -9.34 -12.60 -4.53
C VAL A 229 -8.32 -13.66 -4.14
N GLU A 230 -8.32 -14.78 -4.90
CA GLU A 230 -7.24 -15.76 -4.86
C GLU A 230 -6.43 -15.58 -6.14
N ALA A 231 -5.16 -15.26 -5.99
CA ALA A 231 -4.27 -15.01 -7.10
C ALA A 231 -3.59 -16.30 -7.61
N SER A 232 -3.10 -16.24 -8.83
CA SER A 232 -2.30 -17.29 -9.48
C SER A 232 -1.08 -16.66 -10.15
N SER A 233 -0.09 -17.47 -10.47
CA SER A 233 1.04 -17.08 -11.33
C SER A 233 0.58 -16.67 -12.73
N ASP A 234 -0.48 -17.29 -13.24
CA ASP A 234 -1.19 -16.83 -14.44
C ASP A 234 -2.15 -15.69 -14.06
N PRO A 235 -2.30 -14.66 -14.92
CA PRO A 235 -3.19 -13.54 -14.64
C PRO A 235 -4.64 -13.97 -14.42
N VAL A 236 -5.19 -13.72 -13.24
CA VAL A 236 -6.59 -13.99 -12.88
C VAL A 236 -7.41 -12.74 -13.13
N PRO A 237 -8.46 -12.77 -13.99
CA PRO A 237 -9.31 -11.64 -14.24
C PRO A 237 -10.26 -11.39 -13.05
N TRP A 238 -10.50 -10.12 -12.77
CA TRP A 238 -11.53 -9.67 -11.85
C TRP A 238 -12.32 -8.52 -12.46
N GLN A 239 -13.57 -8.36 -12.05
CA GLN A 239 -14.47 -7.31 -12.52
C GLN A 239 -15.44 -6.92 -11.42
N VAL A 240 -15.80 -5.64 -11.40
CA VAL A 240 -16.86 -5.09 -10.54
C VAL A 240 -17.79 -4.24 -11.38
N ASP A 241 -19.08 -4.56 -11.32
CA ASP A 241 -20.16 -3.76 -11.87
C ASP A 241 -20.68 -2.84 -10.78
N LEU A 242 -20.72 -1.54 -11.05
CA LEU A 242 -21.09 -0.50 -10.10
C LEU A 242 -22.38 0.19 -10.59
N LEU A 243 -23.43 0.03 -9.84
CA LEU A 243 -24.72 0.65 -10.13
C LEU A 243 -24.81 2.03 -9.45
N PRO A 244 -25.63 2.95 -10.02
CA PRO A 244 -25.88 4.26 -9.42
C PRO A 244 -26.70 4.13 -8.15
#